data_38f1f2d1b38e1116a1eb3c986ea4be4c
#
_entry.id   38f1f2d1b38e1116a1eb3c986ea4be4c
#
_cell.length_a   1.000
_cell.length_b   1.000
_cell.length_c   1.000
_cell.angle_alpha   90.00
_cell.angle_beta   90.00
_cell.angle_gamma   90.00
#
_symmetry.space_group_name_H-M   'P 1'
#
loop_
_entity.id
_entity.type
_entity.pdbx_description
1 polymer ?
#
loop_
_entity_poly.entity_id
_entity_poly.type
_entity_poly.pdbx_seq_one_letter_code
_entity_poly.pdbx_strand_id
1 'polypeptide(L)'
;NLRIESNFQPPSITLSNNSIYKVVIFGSQENPQGALPQVDALIISNSPQTFRSASFINGVPSVRLEMSFQVKPKRMGKHTIPSWPLKVGEQTLQVPPCTLEVLAPNQQDKIRQNAEEKQKADLKQACFIEFTNPRSFLFEGETVSGLINLYIWDRLPVSRIERAPQKDGDAFSLTELGQPQEKRNQTKYNKLYTVFSWPI
;
A
#
# COMPACT_ATOMS: atom_id res chain seq x y z
N ASN A 1 -14.02 7.35 24.66
CA ASN A 1 -15.06 6.67 23.88
C ASN A 1 -14.58 5.28 23.49
N LEU A 2 -15.33 4.26 23.93
CA LEU A 2 -15.11 2.88 23.49
C LEU A 2 -15.52 2.75 22.01
N ARG A 3 -14.62 2.17 21.18
CA ARG A 3 -14.87 1.85 19.78
C ARG A 3 -14.36 0.44 19.49
N ILE A 4 -15.06 -0.28 18.63
CA ILE A 4 -14.71 -1.63 18.24
C ILE A 4 -14.67 -1.75 16.72
N GLU A 5 -13.67 -2.47 16.20
CA GLU A 5 -13.49 -2.75 14.79
C GLU A 5 -13.17 -4.23 14.60
N SER A 6 -13.52 -4.78 13.44
CA SER A 6 -13.13 -6.14 13.07
C SER A 6 -12.66 -6.20 11.62
N ASN A 7 -11.67 -7.04 11.35
CA ASN A 7 -11.17 -7.30 10.00
C ASN A 7 -10.52 -8.67 9.89
N PHE A 8 -10.38 -9.15 8.64
CA PHE A 8 -9.54 -10.29 8.31
C PHE A 8 -8.18 -9.82 7.76
N GLN A 9 -7.11 -10.52 8.14
CA GLN A 9 -5.75 -10.30 7.63
C GLN A 9 -5.11 -11.63 7.21
N PRO A 10 -4.94 -11.85 5.89
CA PRO A 10 -5.48 -11.09 4.76
C PRO A 10 -7.01 -11.26 4.58
N PRO A 11 -7.72 -10.33 3.91
CA PRO A 11 -9.17 -10.39 3.68
C PRO A 11 -9.57 -11.40 2.62
N SER A 12 -8.63 -11.88 1.81
CA SER A 12 -8.83 -12.94 0.80
C SER A 12 -7.70 -13.97 0.87
N ILE A 13 -8.06 -15.24 0.81
CA ILE A 13 -7.14 -16.39 0.87
C ILE A 13 -7.60 -17.51 -0.06
N THR A 14 -6.77 -18.56 -0.20
CA THR A 14 -7.20 -19.85 -0.79
C THR A 14 -7.52 -20.87 0.29
N LEU A 15 -8.07 -22.02 -0.10
CA LEU A 15 -8.38 -23.12 0.85
C LEU A 15 -7.14 -23.64 1.61
N SER A 16 -5.96 -23.53 1.03
CA SER A 16 -4.70 -23.98 1.64
C SER A 16 -4.09 -22.98 2.62
N ASN A 17 -4.57 -21.74 2.62
CA ASN A 17 -4.01 -20.66 3.42
C ASN A 17 -4.90 -20.36 4.64
N ASN A 18 -4.29 -19.78 5.67
CA ASN A 18 -4.97 -19.29 6.85
C ASN A 18 -5.12 -17.77 6.80
N SER A 19 -6.11 -17.25 7.50
CA SER A 19 -6.27 -15.82 7.79
C SER A 19 -6.35 -15.62 9.31
N ILE A 20 -6.22 -14.38 9.72
CA ILE A 20 -6.40 -13.96 11.11
C ILE A 20 -7.64 -13.06 11.17
N TYR A 21 -8.62 -13.44 11.96
CA TYR A 21 -9.72 -12.57 12.33
C TYR A 21 -9.29 -11.71 13.51
N LYS A 22 -9.26 -10.39 13.32
CA LYS A 22 -8.88 -9.42 14.33
C LYS A 22 -10.08 -8.65 14.82
N VAL A 23 -10.16 -8.49 16.14
CA VAL A 23 -11.09 -7.58 16.80
C VAL A 23 -10.26 -6.58 17.61
N VAL A 24 -10.45 -5.29 17.32
CA VAL A 24 -9.70 -4.20 17.95
C VAL A 24 -10.64 -3.34 18.75
N ILE A 25 -10.33 -3.19 20.04
CA ILE A 25 -11.08 -2.34 20.98
C ILE A 25 -10.21 -1.15 21.33
N PHE A 26 -10.74 0.05 21.13
CA PHE A 26 -10.11 1.30 21.50
C PHE A 26 -10.77 1.85 22.76
N GLY A 27 -9.98 2.42 23.66
CA GLY A 27 -10.47 3.11 24.84
C GLY A 27 -10.61 2.24 26.08
N SER A 28 -10.29 0.93 26.03
CA SER A 28 -10.24 0.04 27.20
C SER A 28 -9.11 -0.99 27.08
N GLN A 29 -8.62 -1.43 28.24
CA GLN A 29 -7.71 -2.57 28.39
C GLN A 29 -8.32 -3.71 29.17
N GLU A 30 -9.60 -3.60 29.52
CA GLU A 30 -10.30 -4.64 30.25
C GLU A 30 -10.47 -5.91 29.41
N ASN A 31 -10.48 -7.06 30.08
CA ASN A 31 -10.67 -8.34 29.40
C ASN A 31 -12.09 -8.43 28.84
N PRO A 32 -12.24 -8.55 27.51
CA PRO A 32 -13.55 -8.68 26.92
C PRO A 32 -14.11 -10.08 27.15
N GLN A 33 -15.44 -10.15 27.30
CA GLN A 33 -16.19 -11.39 27.48
C GLN A 33 -17.26 -11.51 26.39
N GLY A 34 -17.27 -12.60 25.68
CA GLY A 34 -18.24 -12.89 24.62
C GLY A 34 -17.94 -14.17 23.91
N ALA A 35 -18.94 -14.74 23.27
CA ALA A 35 -18.78 -15.94 22.47
C ALA A 35 -18.75 -15.56 20.97
N LEU A 36 -17.68 -15.93 20.30
CA LEU A 36 -17.54 -15.75 18.87
C LEU A 36 -18.59 -16.62 18.13
N PRO A 37 -19.35 -16.06 17.17
CA PRO A 37 -20.29 -16.85 16.37
C PRO A 37 -19.56 -17.94 15.59
N GLN A 38 -20.12 -19.12 15.57
CA GLN A 38 -19.64 -20.22 14.72
C GLN A 38 -20.11 -19.99 13.27
N VAL A 39 -19.22 -20.20 12.33
CA VAL A 39 -19.49 -20.16 10.89
C VAL A 39 -19.09 -21.51 10.32
N ASP A 40 -20.03 -22.29 9.82
CA ASP A 40 -19.80 -23.68 9.38
C ASP A 40 -18.69 -23.84 8.34
N ALA A 41 -18.50 -22.80 7.52
CA ALA A 41 -17.49 -22.76 6.48
C ALA A 41 -16.07 -22.43 6.99
N LEU A 42 -15.93 -22.04 8.26
CA LEU A 42 -14.68 -21.60 8.86
C LEU A 42 -14.36 -22.40 10.11
N ILE A 43 -13.10 -22.73 10.32
CA ILE A 43 -12.57 -23.20 11.60
C ILE A 43 -11.89 -22.01 12.26
N ILE A 44 -12.43 -21.53 13.36
CA ILE A 44 -11.89 -20.39 14.09
C ILE A 44 -11.37 -20.89 15.44
N SER A 45 -10.17 -20.45 15.83
CA SER A 45 -9.59 -20.81 17.12
C SER A 45 -10.44 -20.27 18.28
N ASN A 46 -10.66 -21.08 19.30
CA ASN A 46 -11.42 -20.65 20.49
C ASN A 46 -10.61 -19.77 21.45
N SER A 47 -9.29 -19.73 21.29
CA SER A 47 -8.38 -18.97 22.14
C SER A 47 -7.69 -17.89 21.33
N PRO A 48 -8.09 -16.62 21.47
CA PRO A 48 -7.42 -15.52 20.77
C PRO A 48 -6.05 -15.23 21.39
N GLN A 49 -5.12 -14.82 20.54
CA GLN A 49 -3.94 -14.09 21.00
C GLN A 49 -4.36 -12.65 21.30
N THR A 50 -4.01 -12.18 22.50
CA THR A 50 -4.39 -10.84 22.95
C THR A 50 -3.16 -9.96 23.05
N PHE A 51 -3.22 -8.80 22.42
CA PHE A 51 -2.19 -7.77 22.49
C PHE A 51 -2.77 -6.47 23.05
N ARG A 52 -2.08 -5.86 24.03
CA ARG A 52 -2.45 -4.60 24.63
C ARG A 52 -1.38 -3.55 24.36
N SER A 53 -1.81 -2.37 23.98
CA SER A 53 -0.92 -1.23 23.84
C SER A 53 -1.53 0.00 24.47
N ALA A 54 -0.66 0.83 25.07
CA ALA A 54 -0.99 2.17 25.54
C ALA A 54 0.01 3.14 24.90
N SER A 55 -0.49 4.23 24.37
CA SER A 55 0.30 5.30 23.78
C SER A 55 -0.23 6.65 24.22
N PHE A 56 0.63 7.67 24.16
CA PHE A 56 0.22 9.06 24.37
C PHE A 56 0.40 9.80 23.05
N ILE A 57 -0.71 10.34 22.54
CA ILE A 57 -0.72 11.16 21.32
C ILE A 57 -1.15 12.57 21.72
N ASN A 58 -0.27 13.53 21.56
CA ASN A 58 -0.52 14.94 21.96
C ASN A 58 -0.99 15.09 23.43
N GLY A 59 -0.41 14.29 24.35
CA GLY A 59 -0.79 14.32 25.76
C GLY A 59 -2.09 13.57 26.10
N VAL A 60 -2.80 13.02 25.14
CA VAL A 60 -4.01 12.23 25.37
C VAL A 60 -3.65 10.74 25.39
N PRO A 61 -3.99 10.02 26.49
CA PRO A 61 -3.77 8.57 26.55
C PRO A 61 -4.69 7.84 25.55
N SER A 62 -4.09 6.99 24.74
CA SER A 62 -4.78 6.09 23.81
C SER A 62 -4.47 4.65 24.18
N VAL A 63 -5.49 3.89 24.53
CA VAL A 63 -5.36 2.48 24.87
C VAL A 63 -6.05 1.63 23.81
N ARG A 64 -5.41 0.50 23.47
CA ARG A 64 -5.88 -0.43 22.44
C ARG A 64 -5.70 -1.87 22.93
N LEU A 65 -6.74 -2.65 22.75
CA LEU A 65 -6.74 -4.10 22.95
C LEU A 65 -7.04 -4.76 21.59
N GLU A 66 -6.19 -5.67 21.17
CA GLU A 66 -6.35 -6.46 19.95
C GLU A 66 -6.49 -7.95 20.30
N MET A 67 -7.53 -8.60 19.78
CA MET A 67 -7.73 -10.04 19.82
C MET A 67 -7.57 -10.61 18.44
N SER A 68 -6.73 -11.61 18.28
CA SER A 68 -6.41 -12.26 17.00
C SER A 68 -6.78 -13.75 17.07
N PHE A 69 -7.68 -14.16 16.19
CA PHE A 69 -8.15 -15.55 16.07
C PHE A 69 -7.61 -16.15 14.79
N GLN A 70 -7.00 -17.33 14.87
CA GLN A 70 -6.61 -18.09 13.69
C GLN A 70 -7.85 -18.63 12.98
N VAL A 71 -7.91 -18.45 11.66
CA VAL A 71 -9.05 -18.88 10.84
C VAL A 71 -8.56 -19.72 9.67
N LYS A 72 -9.13 -20.92 9.55
CA LYS A 72 -8.90 -21.84 8.42
C LYS A 72 -10.22 -22.06 7.67
N PRO A 73 -10.26 -21.87 6.35
CA PRO A 73 -11.46 -22.10 5.56
C PRO A 73 -11.69 -23.59 5.32
N LYS A 74 -12.96 -23.99 5.25
CA LYS A 74 -13.39 -25.34 4.84
C LYS A 74 -13.89 -25.38 3.39
N ARG A 75 -14.38 -24.26 2.85
CA ARG A 75 -14.99 -24.14 1.53
C ARG A 75 -14.60 -22.83 0.86
N MET A 76 -14.60 -22.81 -0.47
CA MET A 76 -14.47 -21.60 -1.27
C MET A 76 -15.73 -20.74 -1.16
N GLY A 77 -15.58 -19.42 -1.44
CA GLY A 77 -16.67 -18.45 -1.45
C GLY A 77 -16.49 -17.34 -0.40
N LYS A 78 -17.52 -16.53 -0.24
CA LYS A 78 -17.55 -15.46 0.76
C LYS A 78 -18.18 -15.96 2.04
N HIS A 79 -17.46 -15.83 3.14
CA HIS A 79 -17.90 -16.27 4.47
C HIS A 79 -17.87 -15.09 5.42
N THR A 80 -19.04 -14.77 5.98
CA THR A 80 -19.21 -13.61 6.87
C THR A 80 -19.35 -14.09 8.32
N ILE A 81 -18.53 -13.55 9.22
CA ILE A 81 -18.82 -13.58 10.65
C ILE A 81 -19.87 -12.49 10.89
N PRO A 82 -21.07 -12.83 11.39
CA PRO A 82 -22.11 -11.85 11.65
C PRO A 82 -21.72 -10.92 12.79
N SER A 83 -22.45 -9.82 12.95
CA SER A 83 -22.31 -8.98 14.14
C SER A 83 -22.61 -9.76 15.40
N TRP A 84 -21.82 -9.54 16.45
CA TRP A 84 -21.98 -10.25 17.71
C TRP A 84 -21.64 -9.36 18.92
N PRO A 85 -22.29 -9.60 20.08
CA PRO A 85 -22.09 -8.81 21.28
C PRO A 85 -20.77 -9.21 21.98
N LEU A 86 -20.01 -8.20 22.40
CA LEU A 86 -18.80 -8.35 23.18
C LEU A 86 -18.87 -7.40 24.38
N LYS A 87 -18.87 -7.98 25.59
CA LYS A 87 -18.88 -7.21 26.83
C LYS A 87 -17.45 -6.78 27.19
N VAL A 88 -17.26 -5.48 27.40
CA VAL A 88 -16.00 -4.85 27.80
C VAL A 88 -16.26 -4.03 29.04
N GLY A 89 -15.82 -4.50 30.21
CA GLY A 89 -16.22 -3.94 31.48
C GLY A 89 -17.75 -4.04 31.71
N GLU A 90 -18.38 -2.91 31.96
CA GLU A 90 -19.83 -2.83 32.13
C GLU A 90 -20.61 -2.61 30.82
N GLN A 91 -19.90 -2.35 29.72
CA GLN A 91 -20.53 -2.02 28.42
C GLN A 91 -20.54 -3.23 27.50
N THR A 92 -21.63 -3.39 26.75
CA THR A 92 -21.72 -4.36 25.65
C THR A 92 -21.62 -3.64 24.32
N LEU A 93 -20.59 -3.97 23.55
CA LEU A 93 -20.34 -3.43 22.20
C LEU A 93 -20.76 -4.47 21.16
N GLN A 94 -21.25 -3.98 20.01
CA GLN A 94 -21.51 -4.84 18.86
C GLN A 94 -20.28 -4.88 17.96
N VAL A 95 -19.65 -6.04 17.84
CA VAL A 95 -18.58 -6.27 16.89
C VAL A 95 -19.17 -6.20 15.48
N PRO A 96 -18.63 -5.37 14.56
CA PRO A 96 -19.14 -5.28 13.20
C PRO A 96 -19.00 -6.61 12.45
N PRO A 97 -19.92 -6.92 11.49
CA PRO A 97 -19.76 -8.10 10.65
C PRO A 97 -18.53 -7.97 9.76
N CYS A 98 -17.86 -9.08 9.49
CA CYS A 98 -16.66 -9.10 8.67
C CYS A 98 -16.65 -10.31 7.73
N THR A 99 -16.26 -10.11 6.47
CA THR A 99 -16.28 -11.13 5.43
C THR A 99 -14.87 -11.54 5.01
N LEU A 100 -14.63 -12.86 4.98
CA LEU A 100 -13.47 -13.50 4.39
C LEU A 100 -13.83 -14.04 3.01
N GLU A 101 -13.04 -13.71 2.00
CA GLU A 101 -13.18 -14.27 0.67
C GLU A 101 -12.19 -15.43 0.46
N VAL A 102 -12.71 -16.62 0.16
CA VAL A 102 -11.90 -17.82 -0.09
C VAL A 102 -11.92 -18.13 -1.57
N LEU A 103 -10.81 -17.88 -2.26
CA LEU A 103 -10.64 -17.94 -3.71
C LEU A 103 -10.14 -19.30 -4.16
N ALA A 104 -10.38 -19.62 -5.43
CA ALA A 104 -9.69 -20.72 -6.09
C ALA A 104 -8.18 -20.39 -6.25
N PRO A 105 -7.28 -21.38 -6.20
CA PRO A 105 -5.83 -21.16 -6.26
C PRO A 105 -5.37 -20.30 -7.45
N ASN A 106 -5.94 -20.56 -8.64
CA ASN A 106 -5.63 -19.82 -9.86
C ASN A 106 -6.10 -18.35 -9.87
N GLN A 107 -7.08 -17.98 -9.05
CA GLN A 107 -7.57 -16.60 -8.95
C GLN A 107 -6.66 -15.74 -8.08
N GLN A 108 -6.10 -16.31 -7.00
CA GLN A 108 -5.17 -15.58 -6.15
C GLN A 108 -3.87 -15.24 -6.88
N ASP A 109 -3.35 -16.16 -7.69
CA ASP A 109 -2.16 -15.91 -8.50
C ASP A 109 -2.40 -14.79 -9.51
N LYS A 110 -3.57 -14.75 -10.17
CA LYS A 110 -3.95 -13.66 -11.08
C LYS A 110 -4.05 -12.30 -10.37
N ILE A 111 -4.66 -12.26 -9.19
CA ILE A 111 -4.76 -11.01 -8.40
C ILE A 111 -3.37 -10.51 -8.01
N ARG A 112 -2.49 -11.42 -7.58
CA ARG A 112 -1.11 -11.10 -7.22
C ARG A 112 -0.30 -10.60 -8.43
N GLN A 113 -0.38 -11.28 -9.57
CA GLN A 113 0.26 -10.86 -10.82
C GLN A 113 -0.22 -9.48 -11.26
N ASN A 114 -1.53 -9.23 -11.28
CA ASN A 114 -2.09 -7.92 -11.63
C ASN A 114 -1.64 -6.81 -10.66
N ALA A 115 -1.53 -7.10 -9.37
CA ALA A 115 -1.03 -6.15 -8.38
C ALA A 115 0.46 -5.83 -8.58
N GLU A 116 1.27 -6.85 -8.87
CA GLU A 116 2.71 -6.71 -9.15
C GLU A 116 2.95 -5.94 -10.46
N GLU A 117 2.17 -6.22 -11.51
CA GLU A 117 2.24 -5.49 -12.78
C GLU A 117 1.85 -4.01 -12.62
N LYS A 118 0.78 -3.74 -11.87
CA LYS A 118 0.37 -2.36 -11.56
C LYS A 118 1.45 -1.63 -10.77
N GLN A 119 2.03 -2.27 -9.77
CA GLN A 119 3.11 -1.69 -8.98
C GLN A 119 4.35 -1.41 -9.84
N LYS A 120 4.73 -2.33 -10.73
CA LYS A 120 5.83 -2.10 -11.69
C LYS A 120 5.54 -0.95 -12.66
N ALA A 121 4.31 -0.83 -13.16
CA ALA A 121 3.89 0.27 -14.02
C ALA A 121 3.93 1.62 -13.26
N ASP A 122 3.46 1.64 -12.03
CA ASP A 122 3.51 2.84 -11.17
C ASP A 122 4.95 3.26 -10.86
N LEU A 123 5.86 2.30 -10.62
CA LEU A 123 7.28 2.58 -10.39
C LEU A 123 7.97 3.18 -11.63
N LYS A 124 7.68 2.66 -12.83
CA LYS A 124 8.20 3.23 -14.09
C LYS A 124 7.75 4.66 -14.33
N GLN A 125 6.55 5.01 -13.85
CA GLN A 125 6.02 6.38 -13.94
C GLN A 125 6.41 7.26 -12.74
N ALA A 126 6.97 6.68 -11.68
CA ALA A 126 7.30 7.44 -10.48
C ALA A 126 8.53 8.35 -10.66
N CYS A 127 9.50 7.87 -11.45
CA CYS A 127 10.69 8.63 -11.81
C CYS A 127 11.17 8.18 -13.19
N PHE A 128 11.33 9.11 -14.12
CA PHE A 128 11.80 8.81 -15.48
C PHE A 128 12.49 10.01 -16.13
N ILE A 129 13.29 9.74 -17.15
CA ILE A 129 13.99 10.75 -17.93
C ILE A 129 13.40 10.79 -19.33
N GLU A 130 13.20 12.00 -19.83
CA GLU A 130 12.87 12.26 -21.23
C GLU A 130 13.89 13.19 -21.85
N PHE A 131 14.26 12.85 -23.06
CA PHE A 131 15.03 13.71 -23.93
C PHE A 131 14.09 14.42 -24.89
N THR A 132 14.12 15.75 -24.91
CA THR A 132 13.36 16.57 -25.84
C THR A 132 14.31 17.20 -26.83
N ASN A 133 14.16 16.79 -28.08
CA ASN A 133 14.90 17.32 -29.22
C ASN A 133 13.92 17.98 -30.20
N PRO A 134 14.21 19.15 -30.77
CA PRO A 134 13.36 19.81 -31.77
C PRO A 134 13.26 19.02 -33.09
N ARG A 135 14.15 18.05 -33.33
CA ARG A 135 14.20 17.23 -34.57
C ARG A 135 14.02 15.76 -34.29
N SER A 136 13.36 15.07 -35.20
CA SER A 136 13.11 13.63 -35.11
C SER A 136 14.28 12.76 -35.64
N PHE A 137 15.24 13.37 -36.33
CA PHE A 137 16.45 12.73 -36.88
C PHE A 137 17.64 13.68 -36.83
N LEU A 138 18.84 13.12 -36.75
CA LEU A 138 20.12 13.82 -36.74
C LEU A 138 21.07 13.15 -37.70
N PHE A 139 21.96 13.92 -38.30
CA PHE A 139 23.04 13.40 -39.11
C PHE A 139 24.30 13.15 -38.25
N GLU A 140 25.13 12.21 -38.66
CA GLU A 140 26.41 11.98 -38.00
C GLU A 140 27.26 13.29 -38.02
N GLY A 141 27.81 13.66 -36.87
CA GLY A 141 28.55 14.91 -36.66
C GLY A 141 27.73 16.15 -36.47
N GLU A 142 26.39 16.06 -36.52
CA GLU A 142 25.52 17.20 -36.27
C GLU A 142 25.42 17.51 -34.77
N THR A 143 25.50 18.83 -34.44
CA THR A 143 25.25 19.32 -33.08
C THR A 143 23.83 19.87 -33.01
N VAL A 144 23.10 19.45 -31.97
CA VAL A 144 21.73 19.93 -31.74
C VAL A 144 21.54 20.30 -30.28
N SER A 145 20.77 21.36 -30.06
CA SER A 145 20.35 21.74 -28.70
C SER A 145 19.06 21.04 -28.31
N GLY A 146 19.00 20.54 -27.09
CA GLY A 146 17.85 19.82 -26.57
C GLY A 146 17.68 20.03 -25.06
N LEU A 147 16.77 19.28 -24.46
CA LEU A 147 16.54 19.27 -23.02
C LEU A 147 16.54 17.81 -22.52
N ILE A 148 17.27 17.58 -21.43
CA ILE A 148 17.11 16.37 -20.63
C ILE A 148 16.18 16.75 -19.48
N ASN A 149 15.02 16.09 -19.39
CA ASN A 149 14.02 16.31 -18.35
C ASN A 149 13.93 15.09 -17.44
N LEU A 150 14.22 15.27 -16.15
CA LEU A 150 13.99 14.28 -15.12
C LEU A 150 12.66 14.59 -14.44
N TYR A 151 11.70 13.69 -14.57
CA TYR A 151 10.40 13.75 -13.92
C TYR A 151 10.43 12.96 -12.64
N ILE A 152 10.07 13.56 -11.52
CA ILE A 152 9.96 12.94 -10.20
C ILE A 152 8.53 13.17 -9.71
N TRP A 153 7.80 12.08 -9.45
CA TRP A 153 6.45 12.16 -8.92
C TRP A 153 6.46 12.80 -7.53
N ASP A 154 5.63 13.82 -7.30
CA ASP A 154 5.63 14.64 -6.08
C ASP A 154 5.35 13.85 -4.79
N ARG A 155 4.85 12.61 -4.90
CA ARG A 155 4.66 11.72 -3.74
C ARG A 155 5.92 10.91 -3.37
N LEU A 156 6.99 10.98 -4.16
CA LEU A 156 8.25 10.35 -3.79
C LEU A 156 9.00 11.22 -2.78
N PRO A 157 9.53 10.63 -1.69
CA PRO A 157 10.31 11.36 -0.69
C PRO A 157 11.74 11.63 -1.19
N VAL A 158 11.88 12.41 -2.27
CA VAL A 158 13.19 12.80 -2.80
C VAL A 158 13.59 14.13 -2.20
N SER A 159 14.69 14.15 -1.45
CA SER A 159 15.19 15.35 -0.78
C SER A 159 16.12 16.17 -1.65
N ARG A 160 16.91 15.54 -2.52
CA ARG A 160 17.82 16.22 -3.45
C ARG A 160 18.28 15.30 -4.59
N ILE A 161 18.77 15.92 -5.67
CA ILE A 161 19.49 15.24 -6.76
C ILE A 161 20.99 15.43 -6.49
N GLU A 162 21.71 14.34 -6.34
CA GLU A 162 23.15 14.39 -6.02
C GLU A 162 24.04 14.52 -7.26
N ARG A 163 23.57 14.01 -8.39
CA ARG A 163 24.33 14.03 -9.67
C ARG A 163 23.41 14.32 -10.83
N ALA A 164 23.95 15.04 -11.82
CA ALA A 164 23.31 15.21 -13.11
C ALA A 164 23.20 13.88 -13.86
N PRO A 165 22.24 13.72 -14.78
CA PRO A 165 22.18 12.56 -15.67
C PRO A 165 23.50 12.34 -16.40
N GLN A 166 23.89 11.10 -16.56
CA GLN A 166 25.08 10.72 -17.31
C GLN A 166 24.67 9.87 -18.50
N LYS A 167 25.39 10.02 -19.62
CA LYS A 167 25.19 9.15 -20.77
C LYS A 167 25.88 7.81 -20.53
N ASP A 168 25.33 6.77 -21.12
CA ASP A 168 25.98 5.46 -21.29
C ASP A 168 26.11 5.17 -22.79
N GLY A 169 27.27 4.68 -23.21
CA GLY A 169 27.60 4.41 -24.61
C GLY A 169 28.21 5.60 -25.37
N ASP A 170 28.64 5.34 -26.62
CA ASP A 170 29.44 6.25 -27.45
C ASP A 170 28.67 6.82 -28.66
N ALA A 171 27.35 6.56 -28.76
CA ALA A 171 26.57 6.97 -29.93
C ALA A 171 26.45 8.50 -30.10
N PHE A 172 26.66 9.28 -29.04
CA PHE A 172 26.65 10.73 -29.07
C PHE A 172 27.49 11.33 -27.95
N SER A 173 27.88 12.59 -28.08
CA SER A 173 28.57 13.34 -27.04
C SER A 173 27.59 14.33 -26.38
N LEU A 174 27.65 14.48 -25.08
CA LEU A 174 26.94 15.53 -24.33
C LEU A 174 27.94 16.60 -23.90
N THR A 175 27.53 17.86 -23.97
CA THR A 175 28.23 18.94 -23.27
C THR A 175 28.09 18.77 -21.77
N GLU A 176 28.96 19.44 -21.01
CA GLU A 176 28.87 19.45 -19.55
C GLU A 176 27.52 20.03 -19.12
N LEU A 177 26.77 19.26 -18.30
CA LEU A 177 25.48 19.67 -17.81
C LEU A 177 25.66 20.66 -16.64
N GLY A 178 25.11 21.86 -16.80
CA GLY A 178 25.05 22.87 -15.75
C GLY A 178 24.01 22.55 -14.68
N GLN A 179 23.61 23.58 -13.94
CA GLN A 179 22.52 23.45 -12.96
C GLN A 179 21.17 23.27 -13.66
N PRO A 180 20.31 22.36 -13.18
CA PRO A 180 19.00 22.17 -13.77
C PRO A 180 18.05 23.31 -13.44
N GLN A 181 17.10 23.57 -14.34
CA GLN A 181 15.94 24.37 -14.05
C GLN A 181 14.86 23.51 -13.40
N GLU A 182 14.40 23.86 -12.20
CA GLU A 182 13.33 23.16 -11.49
C GLU A 182 11.96 23.76 -11.84
N LYS A 183 11.02 22.89 -12.23
CA LYS A 183 9.60 23.23 -12.45
C LYS A 183 8.73 22.28 -11.65
N ARG A 184 7.93 22.82 -10.73
CA ARG A 184 7.02 22.04 -9.88
C ARG A 184 5.62 21.97 -10.49
N ASN A 185 4.80 21.03 -9.99
CA ASN A 185 3.40 20.86 -10.34
C ASN A 185 3.16 20.64 -11.85
N GLN A 186 4.08 19.96 -12.53
CA GLN A 186 3.91 19.59 -13.92
C GLN A 186 3.02 18.35 -14.03
N THR A 187 1.89 18.46 -14.75
CA THR A 187 0.96 17.33 -14.91
C THR A 187 1.37 16.46 -16.09
N LYS A 188 1.58 15.17 -15.85
CA LYS A 188 1.81 14.15 -16.87
C LYS A 188 1.23 12.82 -16.40
N TYR A 189 0.64 12.02 -17.29
CA TYR A 189 -0.01 10.74 -16.94
C TYR A 189 -0.99 10.84 -15.76
N ASN A 190 -1.74 11.95 -15.66
CA ASN A 190 -2.65 12.25 -14.54
C ASN A 190 -1.98 12.29 -13.15
N LYS A 191 -0.67 12.56 -13.11
CA LYS A 191 0.12 12.69 -11.88
C LYS A 191 0.84 14.04 -11.90
N LEU A 192 1.12 14.57 -10.71
CA LEU A 192 1.93 15.79 -10.56
C LEU A 192 3.39 15.41 -10.38
N TYR A 193 4.27 16.14 -11.07
CA TYR A 193 5.72 15.93 -11.06
C TYR A 193 6.46 17.23 -10.78
N THR A 194 7.57 17.10 -10.07
CA THR A 194 8.65 18.06 -10.11
C THR A 194 9.60 17.66 -11.23
N VAL A 195 9.88 18.59 -12.15
CA VAL A 195 10.71 18.37 -13.33
C VAL A 195 12.00 19.15 -13.21
N PHE A 196 13.12 18.46 -13.36
CA PHE A 196 14.44 19.07 -13.47
C PHE A 196 14.90 19.00 -14.92
N SER A 197 15.18 20.16 -15.53
CA SER A 197 15.51 20.28 -16.94
C SER A 197 16.94 20.78 -17.11
N TRP A 198 17.76 20.05 -17.86
CA TRP A 198 19.11 20.43 -18.26
C TRP A 198 19.11 20.77 -19.76
N PRO A 199 19.44 22.01 -20.15
CA PRO A 199 19.73 22.32 -21.55
C PRO A 199 21.04 21.65 -21.98
N ILE A 200 21.06 21.13 -23.19
CA ILE A 200 22.20 20.46 -23.81
C ILE A 200 22.42 20.93 -25.23
#